data_a87f53efc2303b27593e21608a85eb8c
#
_entry.id   a87f53efc2303b27593e21608a85eb8c
#
_cell.length_a   1.000
_cell.length_b   1.000
_cell.length_c   1.000
_cell.angle_alpha   90.00
_cell.angle_beta   90.00
_cell.angle_gamma   90.00
#
_symmetry.space_group_name_H-M   'P 1'
#
loop_
_entity.id
_entity.type
_entity.pdbx_description
1 polymer ?
#
loop_
_entity_poly.entity_id
_entity_poly.type
_entity_poly.pdbx_seq_one_letter_code
_entity_poly.pdbx_strand_id
1 'polypeptide(L)'
;MADKTHEKLGFFEYMALAKQELLSIQTEHPELAKLSPREIEVFAYLLTDKTQEEIAKELFISSSSVHFHCKNIYKKLEVSGRRQILIRYKDL
;
A
#
# COMPACT_ATOMS: atom_id res chain seq x y z
N MET A 1 -14.68 4.38 -25.46
CA MET A 1 -13.38 4.72 -26.06
C MET A 1 -12.25 4.72 -25.06
N ALA A 2 -12.49 5.20 -23.87
CA ALA A 2 -11.49 5.12 -22.82
C ALA A 2 -11.09 3.66 -22.56
N ASP A 3 -12.03 2.75 -22.62
CA ASP A 3 -11.77 1.33 -22.42
C ASP A 3 -10.84 0.77 -23.50
N LYS A 4 -11.02 1.21 -24.73
CA LYS A 4 -10.15 0.76 -25.82
C LYS A 4 -8.73 1.25 -25.65
N THR A 5 -8.56 2.46 -25.18
CA THR A 5 -7.22 3.01 -24.91
C THR A 5 -6.57 2.20 -23.80
N HIS A 6 -7.32 1.89 -22.77
CA HIS A 6 -6.84 1.11 -21.65
C HIS A 6 -6.48 -0.31 -22.08
N GLU A 7 -7.31 -0.94 -22.90
CA GLU A 7 -7.07 -2.28 -23.42
C GLU A 7 -5.83 -2.36 -24.31
N LYS A 8 -5.49 -1.26 -24.96
CA LYS A 8 -4.36 -1.21 -25.86
C LYS A 8 -3.01 -1.02 -25.17
N LEU A 9 -3.03 -0.76 -23.88
CA LEU A 9 -1.79 -0.62 -23.13
C LEU A 9 -1.10 -1.97 -23.07
N GLY A 10 0.13 -2.01 -23.58
CA GLY A 10 0.96 -3.20 -23.51
C GLY A 10 1.53 -3.36 -22.11
N PHE A 11 2.11 -4.53 -21.89
CA PHE A 11 2.72 -4.85 -20.60
C PHE A 11 3.78 -3.81 -20.20
N PHE A 12 4.63 -3.41 -21.15
CA PHE A 12 5.70 -2.44 -20.85
C PHE A 12 5.16 -1.06 -20.53
N GLU A 13 4.11 -0.64 -21.22
CA GLU A 13 3.48 0.65 -20.95
C GLU A 13 2.84 0.67 -19.57
N TYR A 14 2.16 -0.42 -19.21
CA TYR A 14 1.57 -0.58 -17.90
C TYR A 14 2.65 -0.51 -16.81
N MET A 15 3.77 -1.20 -17.02
CA MET A 15 4.88 -1.20 -16.06
C MET A 15 5.52 0.19 -15.95
N ALA A 16 5.59 0.93 -17.04
CA ALA A 16 6.12 2.29 -17.02
C ALA A 16 5.25 3.21 -16.18
N LEU A 17 3.92 3.11 -16.33
CA LEU A 17 2.98 3.88 -15.53
C LEU A 17 3.08 3.52 -14.05
N ALA A 18 3.18 2.23 -13.75
CA ALA A 18 3.34 1.78 -12.38
C ALA A 18 4.62 2.30 -11.75
N LYS A 19 5.72 2.34 -12.51
CA LYS A 19 6.99 2.89 -12.04
C LYS A 19 6.88 4.39 -11.77
N GLN A 20 6.17 5.13 -12.62
CA GLN A 20 5.98 6.56 -12.40
C GLN A 20 5.21 6.84 -11.12
N GLU A 21 4.15 6.07 -10.87
CA GLU A 21 3.39 6.21 -9.63
C GLU A 21 4.26 5.91 -8.42
N LEU A 22 5.05 4.84 -8.49
CA LEU A 22 5.94 4.47 -7.40
C LEU A 22 6.97 5.54 -7.13
N LEU A 23 7.56 6.13 -8.17
CA LEU A 23 8.53 7.22 -8.03
C LEU A 23 7.88 8.45 -7.41
N SER A 24 6.65 8.76 -7.81
CA SER A 24 5.91 9.88 -7.23
C SER A 24 5.69 9.67 -5.73
N ILE A 25 5.28 8.48 -5.34
CA ILE A 25 5.08 8.13 -3.93
C ILE A 25 6.39 8.25 -3.16
N GLN A 26 7.49 7.74 -3.71
CA GLN A 26 8.80 7.81 -3.07
C GLN A 26 9.30 9.24 -2.91
N THR A 27 8.95 10.12 -3.86
CA THR A 27 9.33 11.53 -3.79
C THR A 27 8.56 12.26 -2.70
N GLU A 28 7.25 12.03 -2.63
CA GLU A 28 6.39 12.71 -1.66
C GLU A 28 6.46 12.11 -0.27
N HIS A 29 6.67 10.79 -0.19
CA HIS A 29 6.67 10.05 1.07
C HIS A 29 7.88 9.13 1.13
N PRO A 30 9.10 9.69 1.25
CA PRO A 30 10.32 8.88 1.27
C PRO A 30 10.38 7.91 2.46
N GLU A 31 9.65 8.19 3.54
CA GLU A 31 9.62 7.30 4.69
C GLU A 31 9.04 5.93 4.35
N LEU A 32 8.22 5.81 3.29
CA LEU A 32 7.67 4.52 2.89
C LEU A 32 8.73 3.55 2.38
N ALA A 33 9.91 4.05 2.02
CA ALA A 33 11.02 3.20 1.62
C ALA A 33 11.54 2.34 2.78
N LYS A 34 11.20 2.68 4.01
CA LYS A 34 11.57 1.89 5.19
C LYS A 34 10.77 0.60 5.32
N LEU A 35 9.67 0.50 4.61
CA LEU A 35 8.80 -0.66 4.70
C LEU A 35 9.30 -1.79 3.82
N SER A 36 9.21 -3.03 4.33
CA SER A 36 9.51 -4.22 3.54
C SER A 36 8.42 -4.45 2.47
N PRO A 37 8.66 -5.31 1.47
CA PRO A 37 7.62 -5.61 0.47
C PRO A 37 6.31 -6.09 1.10
N ARG A 38 6.36 -6.95 2.11
CA ARG A 38 5.14 -7.42 2.77
C ARG A 38 4.48 -6.30 3.55
N GLU A 39 5.26 -5.45 4.19
CA GLU A 39 4.71 -4.29 4.90
C GLU A 39 4.04 -3.31 3.95
N ILE A 40 4.60 -3.11 2.76
CA ILE A 40 3.97 -2.28 1.73
C ILE A 40 2.61 -2.85 1.34
N GLU A 41 2.51 -4.17 1.16
CA GLU A 41 1.24 -4.82 0.85
C GLU A 41 0.20 -4.56 1.93
N VAL A 42 0.59 -4.77 3.20
CA VAL A 42 -0.31 -4.52 4.33
C VAL A 42 -0.66 -3.03 4.42
N PHE A 43 0.32 -2.16 4.25
CA PHE A 43 0.11 -0.71 4.27
C PHE A 43 -0.95 -0.28 3.24
N ALA A 44 -0.89 -0.83 2.03
CA ALA A 44 -1.87 -0.51 1.00
C ALA A 44 -3.30 -0.86 1.44
N TYR A 45 -3.46 -2.01 2.11
CA TYR A 45 -4.76 -2.40 2.63
C TYR A 45 -5.19 -1.55 3.82
N LEU A 46 -4.24 -1.01 4.59
CA LEU A 46 -4.57 -0.13 5.72
C LEU A 46 -5.21 1.18 5.26
N LEU A 47 -5.01 1.55 4.00
CA LEU A 47 -5.65 2.73 3.40
C LEU A 47 -7.09 2.46 2.96
N THR A 48 -7.52 1.22 3.02
CA THR A 48 -8.90 0.82 2.71
C THR A 48 -9.70 0.71 4.01
N ASP A 49 -10.97 0.34 3.89
CA ASP A 49 -11.83 0.09 5.04
C ASP A 49 -11.83 -1.38 5.48
N LYS A 50 -10.95 -2.21 4.91
CA LYS A 50 -10.88 -3.62 5.27
C LYS A 50 -10.36 -3.80 6.68
N THR A 51 -10.97 -4.77 7.40
CA THR A 51 -10.51 -5.14 8.73
C THR A 51 -9.23 -5.96 8.63
N GLN A 52 -8.53 -6.12 9.75
CA GLN A 52 -7.32 -6.96 9.76
C GLN A 52 -7.63 -8.40 9.35
N GLU A 53 -8.81 -8.92 9.74
CA GLU A 53 -9.21 -10.25 9.35
C GLU A 53 -9.41 -10.35 7.83
N GLU A 54 -10.04 -9.35 7.24
CA GLU A 54 -10.23 -9.30 5.79
C GLU A 54 -8.90 -9.20 5.06
N ILE A 55 -7.99 -8.38 5.57
CA ILE A 55 -6.65 -8.25 5.00
C ILE A 55 -5.91 -9.60 5.05
N ALA A 56 -6.03 -10.29 6.18
CA ALA A 56 -5.40 -11.60 6.34
C ALA A 56 -5.89 -12.58 5.28
N LYS A 57 -7.19 -12.59 5.01
CA LYS A 57 -7.77 -13.43 3.96
C LYS A 57 -7.24 -13.08 2.59
N GLU A 58 -7.16 -11.79 2.29
CA GLU A 58 -6.65 -11.32 0.99
C GLU A 58 -5.20 -11.73 0.77
N LEU A 59 -4.39 -11.70 1.81
CA LEU A 59 -2.97 -12.00 1.72
C LEU A 59 -2.62 -13.45 2.04
N PHE A 60 -3.61 -14.27 2.37
CA PHE A 60 -3.42 -15.69 2.71
C PHE A 60 -2.47 -15.88 3.90
N ILE A 61 -2.63 -15.04 4.92
CA ILE A 61 -1.85 -15.13 6.17
C ILE A 61 -2.81 -15.04 7.35
N SER A 62 -2.29 -15.27 8.56
CA SER A 62 -3.11 -15.19 9.76
C SER A 62 -3.37 -13.73 10.16
N SER A 63 -4.44 -13.51 10.92
CA SER A 63 -4.72 -12.18 11.47
C SER A 63 -3.61 -11.71 12.40
N SER A 64 -3.00 -12.63 13.15
CA SER A 64 -1.89 -12.26 14.02
C SER A 64 -0.67 -11.82 13.23
N SER A 65 -0.44 -12.40 12.03
CA SER A 65 0.62 -11.94 11.14
C SER A 65 0.35 -10.53 10.64
N VAL A 66 -0.91 -10.24 10.26
CA VAL A 66 -1.31 -8.89 9.85
C VAL A 66 -1.05 -7.91 10.99
N HIS A 67 -1.47 -8.27 12.20
CA HIS A 67 -1.27 -7.44 13.38
C HIS A 67 0.21 -7.15 13.61
N PHE A 68 1.05 -8.17 13.49
CA PHE A 68 2.50 -8.04 13.61
C PHE A 68 3.05 -7.04 12.59
N HIS A 69 2.65 -7.17 11.33
CA HIS A 69 3.07 -6.23 10.28
C HIS A 69 2.58 -4.82 10.55
N CYS A 70 1.35 -4.67 11.03
CA CYS A 70 0.81 -3.35 11.37
C CYS A 70 1.63 -2.68 12.46
N LYS A 71 2.00 -3.40 13.51
CA LYS A 71 2.81 -2.85 14.58
C LYS A 71 4.17 -2.37 14.07
N ASN A 72 4.78 -3.14 13.19
CA ASN A 72 6.06 -2.76 12.60
C ASN A 72 5.93 -1.54 11.69
N ILE A 73 4.85 -1.47 10.91
CA ILE A 73 4.56 -0.32 10.04
C ILE A 73 4.39 0.94 10.90
N TYR A 74 3.58 0.87 11.95
CA TYR A 74 3.34 2.02 12.82
C TYR A 74 4.64 2.51 13.45
N LYS A 75 5.49 1.57 13.88
CA LYS A 75 6.77 1.92 14.47
C LYS A 75 7.68 2.60 13.44
N LYS A 76 7.78 2.05 12.23
CA LYS A 76 8.65 2.60 11.18
C LYS A 76 8.18 3.96 10.70
N LEU A 77 6.89 4.19 10.63
CA LEU A 77 6.31 5.45 10.20
C LEU A 77 6.08 6.43 11.35
N GLU A 78 6.38 6.02 12.57
CA GLU A 78 6.25 6.83 13.78
C GLU A 78 4.82 7.34 13.96
N VAL A 79 3.85 6.43 13.79
CA VAL A 79 2.44 6.70 14.02
C VAL A 79 1.92 5.79 15.12
N SER A 80 0.84 6.18 15.78
CA SER A 80 0.28 5.42 16.89
C SER A 80 -0.72 4.35 16.45
N GLY A 81 -1.22 4.42 15.23
CA GLY A 81 -2.18 3.44 14.74
C GLY A 81 -2.70 3.76 13.36
N ARG A 82 -3.67 2.93 12.92
CA ARG A 82 -4.23 3.00 11.58
C ARG A 82 -4.89 4.35 11.28
N ARG A 83 -5.54 4.95 12.29
CA ARG A 83 -6.18 6.24 12.09
C ARG A 83 -5.21 7.31 11.61
N GLN A 84 -4.01 7.34 12.20
CA GLN A 84 -3.00 8.32 11.79
C GLN A 84 -2.49 8.05 10.38
N ILE A 85 -2.41 6.78 9.99
CA ILE A 85 -2.06 6.41 8.62
C ILE A 85 -3.10 6.94 7.64
N LEU A 86 -4.38 6.74 7.95
CA LEU A 86 -5.46 7.22 7.09
C LEU A 86 -5.46 8.74 6.95
N ILE A 87 -5.16 9.46 8.02
CA ILE A 87 -5.09 10.91 7.99
C ILE A 87 -3.89 11.39 7.18
N ARG A 88 -2.72 10.79 7.43
CA ARG A 88 -1.47 11.24 6.80
C ARG A 88 -1.40 10.91 5.31
N TYR A 89 -1.94 9.77 4.91
CA TYR A 89 -1.78 9.25 3.55
C TYR A 89 -3.09 9.19 2.77
N LYS A 90 -4.07 9.99 3.15
CA LYS A 90 -5.39 9.95 2.53
C LYS A 90 -5.38 10.29 1.03
N ASP A 91 -4.33 10.95 0.56
CA ASP A 91 -4.22 11.38 -0.83
C ASP A 91 -3.44 10.39 -1.71
N LEU A 92 -3.03 9.27 -1.14
CA LEU A 92 -2.35 8.23 -1.93
C LEU A 92 -3.33 7.40 -2.76
#